data_637fab671d556eb743b8a0d229c6d2ed
#
_entry.id   637fab671d556eb743b8a0d229c6d2ed
#
_cell.length_a   1.000
_cell.length_b   1.000
_cell.length_c   1.000
_cell.angle_alpha   90.00
_cell.angle_beta   90.00
_cell.angle_gamma   90.00
#
_symmetry.space_group_name_H-M   'P 1'
#
loop_
_entity.id
_entity.type
_entity.pdbx_description
1 polymer ?
#
loop_
_entity_poly.entity_id
_entity_poly.type
_entity_poly.pdbx_seq_one_letter_code
_entity_poly.pdbx_strand_id
1 'polypeptide(L)'
;MTIKDTLQKIDRYMAAIRAYRPLSEAEVRELDAYYKIGTTYSSNALEGNSLTLSETKVLLEDGITVGGKPIRDCYEATGHAKAYDYMLAAARGGPLSITEELICRLHFLFYHGIEPDTAGRYRMGQVFITGTEYVPPAAEDVPAHMSAFIAGVPEQSAKLHPVEFAAYIHRRLVDIHPFQDGNGRTARLLMNLSLVNQGYCLVSIPPVLRHE
;
A
#
# COMPACT_ATOMS: atom_id res chain seq x y z
N MET A 1 16.51 14.25 -17.34
CA MET A 1 16.93 13.85 -15.97
C MET A 1 16.90 12.34 -15.95
N THR A 2 17.99 11.68 -15.59
CA THR A 2 18.06 10.21 -15.54
C THR A 2 17.44 9.70 -14.23
N ILE A 3 17.09 8.40 -14.18
CA ILE A 3 16.64 7.76 -12.93
C ILE A 3 17.69 7.98 -11.82
N LYS A 4 18.97 7.82 -12.14
CA LYS A 4 20.07 8.04 -11.20
C LYS A 4 20.08 9.46 -10.61
N ASP A 5 19.88 10.48 -11.45
CA ASP A 5 19.82 11.88 -10.99
C ASP A 5 18.62 12.09 -10.06
N THR A 6 17.49 11.45 -10.36
CA THR A 6 16.29 11.51 -9.52
C THR A 6 16.52 10.88 -8.15
N LEU A 7 17.12 9.68 -8.09
CA LEU A 7 17.43 9.00 -6.83
C LEU A 7 18.40 9.81 -5.98
N GLN A 8 19.47 10.37 -6.56
CA GLN A 8 20.39 11.24 -5.86
C GLN A 8 19.72 12.51 -5.29
N LYS A 9 18.73 13.05 -6.02
CA LYS A 9 17.95 14.19 -5.54
C LYS A 9 17.06 13.81 -4.36
N ILE A 10 16.43 12.62 -4.41
CA ILE A 10 15.64 12.07 -3.31
C ILE A 10 16.51 11.91 -2.07
N ASP A 11 17.70 11.31 -2.20
CA ASP A 11 18.62 11.09 -1.07
C ASP A 11 19.04 12.41 -0.41
N ARG A 12 19.29 13.45 -1.19
CA ARG A 12 19.58 14.79 -0.65
C ARG A 12 18.41 15.34 0.17
N TYR A 13 17.17 15.19 -0.33
CA TYR A 13 15.99 15.60 0.43
C TYR A 13 15.82 14.77 1.70
N MET A 14 16.03 13.45 1.62
CA MET A 14 15.96 12.60 2.80
C MET A 14 17.03 12.95 3.86
N ALA A 15 18.24 13.29 3.42
CA ALA A 15 19.28 13.77 4.33
C ALA A 15 18.87 15.08 5.01
N ALA A 16 18.29 16.03 4.27
CA ALA A 16 17.79 17.29 4.83
C ALA A 16 16.65 17.05 5.84
N ILE A 17 15.68 16.17 5.50
CA ILE A 17 14.57 15.80 6.41
C ILE A 17 15.11 15.17 7.71
N ARG A 18 16.12 14.30 7.60
CA ARG A 18 16.74 13.65 8.78
C ARG A 18 17.39 14.66 9.73
N ALA A 19 17.83 15.80 9.24
CA ALA A 19 18.39 16.87 10.10
C ALA A 19 17.38 17.47 11.07
N TYR A 20 16.08 17.34 10.82
CA TYR A 20 14.99 17.77 11.72
C TYR A 20 14.57 16.69 12.73
N ARG A 21 15.19 15.51 12.72
CA ARG A 21 14.85 14.40 13.60
C ARG A 21 15.80 14.32 14.81
N PRO A 22 15.39 13.71 15.94
CA PRO A 22 14.10 13.03 16.12
C PRO A 22 12.93 14.01 16.27
N LEU A 23 11.77 13.63 15.71
CA LEU A 23 10.51 14.31 15.98
C LEU A 23 9.98 13.88 17.36
N SER A 24 9.25 14.77 18.03
CA SER A 24 8.52 14.42 19.23
C SER A 24 7.39 13.41 18.92
N GLU A 25 6.95 12.66 19.92
CA GLU A 25 5.83 11.72 19.75
C GLU A 25 4.54 12.40 19.26
N ALA A 26 4.30 13.66 19.65
CA ALA A 26 3.15 14.43 19.19
C ALA A 26 3.25 14.72 17.70
N GLU A 27 4.39 15.21 17.23
CA GLU A 27 4.65 15.48 15.79
C GLU A 27 4.54 14.19 14.96
N VAL A 28 5.05 13.07 15.47
CA VAL A 28 4.90 11.77 14.78
C VAL A 28 3.44 11.38 14.66
N ARG A 29 2.63 11.51 15.73
CA ARG A 29 1.19 11.20 15.67
C ARG A 29 0.43 12.09 14.69
N GLU A 30 0.72 13.37 14.65
CA GLU A 30 0.09 14.30 13.71
C GLU A 30 0.42 13.96 12.26
N LEU A 31 1.69 13.65 11.96
CA LEU A 31 2.11 13.23 10.64
C LEU A 31 1.47 11.90 10.23
N ASP A 32 1.42 10.93 11.14
CA ASP A 32 0.79 9.64 10.87
C ASP A 32 -0.70 9.79 10.57
N ALA A 33 -1.42 10.63 11.32
CA ALA A 33 -2.84 10.93 11.08
C ALA A 33 -3.03 11.62 9.71
N TYR A 34 -2.20 12.60 9.39
CA TYR A 34 -2.23 13.30 8.11
C TYR A 34 -2.02 12.34 6.93
N TYR A 35 -0.96 11.52 6.98
CA TYR A 35 -0.67 10.55 5.93
C TYR A 35 -1.70 9.43 5.84
N LYS A 36 -2.27 9.00 6.96
CA LYS A 36 -3.34 7.99 7.00
C LYS A 36 -4.54 8.43 6.17
N ILE A 37 -5.02 9.66 6.36
CA ILE A 37 -6.15 10.20 5.62
C ILE A 37 -5.80 10.33 4.13
N GLY A 38 -4.69 10.99 3.81
CA GLY A 38 -4.28 11.23 2.43
C GLY A 38 -4.02 9.94 1.64
N THR A 39 -3.34 8.97 2.25
CA THR A 39 -3.03 7.69 1.62
C THR A 39 -4.29 6.83 1.46
N THR A 40 -5.19 6.84 2.46
CA THR A 40 -6.46 6.13 2.37
C THR A 40 -7.33 6.70 1.25
N TYR A 41 -7.48 8.01 1.20
CA TYR A 41 -8.21 8.67 0.12
C TYR A 41 -7.63 8.32 -1.25
N SER A 42 -6.35 8.63 -1.47
CA SER A 42 -5.77 8.47 -2.81
C SER A 42 -5.73 7.02 -3.27
N SER A 43 -5.42 6.08 -2.37
CA SER A 43 -5.36 4.66 -2.71
C SER A 43 -6.73 4.09 -3.09
N ASN A 44 -7.81 4.52 -2.44
CA ASN A 44 -9.17 4.10 -2.77
C ASN A 44 -9.71 4.83 -4.00
N ALA A 45 -9.43 6.12 -4.17
CA ALA A 45 -9.85 6.89 -5.34
C ALA A 45 -9.23 6.35 -6.64
N LEU A 46 -8.00 5.83 -6.61
CA LEU A 46 -7.37 5.12 -7.73
C LEU A 46 -8.17 3.88 -8.16
N GLU A 47 -8.93 3.26 -7.26
CA GLU A 47 -9.77 2.08 -7.55
C GLU A 47 -11.25 2.45 -7.81
N GLY A 48 -11.57 3.74 -7.85
CA GLY A 48 -12.91 4.22 -8.17
C GLY A 48 -13.83 4.50 -6.98
N ASN A 49 -13.30 4.50 -5.75
CA ASN A 49 -14.04 4.93 -4.58
C ASN A 49 -14.49 6.40 -4.72
N SER A 50 -15.71 6.70 -4.37
CA SER A 50 -16.35 7.99 -4.61
C SER A 50 -16.20 9.01 -3.47
N LEU A 51 -15.58 8.63 -2.34
CA LEU A 51 -15.32 9.55 -1.25
C LEU A 51 -14.28 10.61 -1.66
N THR A 52 -14.53 11.85 -1.33
CA THR A 52 -13.55 12.93 -1.41
C THR A 52 -12.57 12.87 -0.25
N LEU A 53 -11.47 13.63 -0.32
CA LEU A 53 -10.51 13.73 0.79
C LEU A 53 -11.17 14.21 2.09
N SER A 54 -12.06 15.22 2.00
CA SER A 54 -12.78 15.76 3.16
C SER A 54 -13.75 14.75 3.75
N GLU A 55 -14.48 14.00 2.91
CA GLU A 55 -15.39 12.95 3.35
C GLU A 55 -14.63 11.77 3.98
N THR A 56 -13.47 11.39 3.42
CA THR A 56 -12.59 10.38 4.01
C THR A 56 -12.11 10.83 5.39
N LYS A 57 -11.74 12.10 5.54
CA LYS A 57 -11.33 12.67 6.83
C LYS A 57 -12.45 12.56 7.87
N VAL A 58 -13.63 13.06 7.58
CA VAL A 58 -14.81 13.02 8.47
C VAL A 58 -15.16 11.58 8.85
N LEU A 59 -15.12 10.67 7.89
CA LEU A 59 -15.37 9.24 8.16
C LEU A 59 -14.35 8.65 9.14
N LEU A 60 -13.06 8.96 8.97
CA LEU A 60 -11.99 8.34 9.76
C LEU A 60 -11.81 9.01 11.14
N GLU A 61 -12.02 10.32 11.26
CA GLU A 61 -11.84 11.06 12.51
C GLU A 61 -13.11 11.06 13.37
N ASP A 62 -14.28 11.29 12.75
CA ASP A 62 -15.54 11.50 13.46
C ASP A 62 -16.46 10.27 13.43
N GLY A 63 -16.14 9.26 12.60
CA GLY A 63 -16.98 8.06 12.42
C GLY A 63 -18.31 8.35 11.72
N ILE A 64 -18.43 9.50 11.04
CA ILE A 64 -19.66 9.93 10.37
C ILE A 64 -19.65 9.45 8.93
N THR A 65 -20.71 8.75 8.52
CA THR A 65 -20.92 8.35 7.13
C THR A 65 -21.51 9.51 6.31
N VAL A 66 -21.16 9.56 5.02
CA VAL A 66 -21.60 10.61 4.11
C VAL A 66 -22.83 10.14 3.34
N GLY A 67 -23.91 10.91 3.37
CA GLY A 67 -25.14 10.61 2.66
C GLY A 67 -24.94 10.53 1.14
N GLY A 68 -25.61 9.57 0.49
CA GLY A 68 -25.55 9.38 -0.96
C GLY A 68 -24.31 8.64 -1.47
N LYS A 69 -23.43 8.17 -0.60
CA LYS A 69 -22.27 7.35 -0.96
C LYS A 69 -22.56 5.86 -0.75
N PRO A 70 -22.02 4.96 -1.60
CA PRO A 70 -22.11 3.53 -1.38
C PRO A 70 -21.51 3.15 -0.04
N ILE A 71 -22.18 2.30 0.72
CA ILE A 71 -21.64 1.80 2.01
C ILE A 71 -20.30 1.06 1.82
N ARG A 72 -20.10 0.43 0.68
CA ARG A 72 -18.85 -0.21 0.29
C ARG A 72 -17.69 0.78 0.35
N ASP A 73 -17.88 2.01 -0.13
CA ASP A 73 -16.85 3.04 -0.13
C ASP A 73 -16.37 3.39 1.29
N CYS A 74 -17.31 3.40 2.25
CA CYS A 74 -16.99 3.58 3.67
C CYS A 74 -16.21 2.38 4.23
N TYR A 75 -16.59 1.16 3.87
CA TYR A 75 -15.85 -0.05 4.29
C TYR A 75 -14.45 -0.10 3.69
N GLU A 76 -14.28 0.29 2.44
CA GLU A 76 -12.97 0.40 1.79
C GLU A 76 -12.08 1.42 2.50
N ALA A 77 -12.58 2.59 2.84
CA ALA A 77 -11.82 3.61 3.54
C ALA A 77 -11.45 3.18 4.98
N THR A 78 -12.41 2.68 5.75
CA THR A 78 -12.17 2.24 7.14
C THR A 78 -11.28 1.01 7.20
N GLY A 79 -11.45 0.07 6.28
CA GLY A 79 -10.60 -1.11 6.16
C GLY A 79 -9.16 -0.75 5.77
N HIS A 80 -8.98 0.15 4.78
CA HIS A 80 -7.67 0.63 4.37
C HIS A 80 -6.95 1.35 5.52
N ALA A 81 -7.66 2.17 6.29
CA ALA A 81 -7.08 2.85 7.45
C ALA A 81 -6.57 1.86 8.52
N LYS A 82 -7.30 0.77 8.78
CA LYS A 82 -6.83 -0.31 9.68
C LYS A 82 -5.59 -1.02 9.13
N ALA A 83 -5.58 -1.31 7.84
CA ALA A 83 -4.42 -1.92 7.18
C ALA A 83 -3.20 -0.97 7.18
N TYR A 84 -3.42 0.35 7.04
CA TYR A 84 -2.38 1.37 7.16
C TYR A 84 -1.75 1.37 8.57
N ASP A 85 -2.54 1.35 9.64
CA ASP A 85 -2.02 1.31 11.01
C ASP A 85 -1.16 0.05 11.23
N TYR A 86 -1.62 -1.10 10.76
CA TYR A 86 -0.86 -2.35 10.83
C TYR A 86 0.44 -2.28 10.01
N MET A 87 0.38 -1.76 8.79
CA MET A 87 1.54 -1.54 7.94
C MET A 87 2.59 -0.67 8.63
N LEU A 88 2.16 0.43 9.23
CA LEU A 88 3.06 1.37 9.89
C LEU A 88 3.73 0.76 11.14
N ALA A 89 2.97 0.01 11.93
CA ALA A 89 3.51 -0.74 13.06
C ALA A 89 4.53 -1.80 12.62
N ALA A 90 4.23 -2.55 11.57
CA ALA A 90 5.15 -3.54 11.00
C ALA A 90 6.43 -2.88 10.43
N ALA A 91 6.29 -1.75 9.75
CA ALA A 91 7.43 -1.01 9.19
C ALA A 91 8.40 -0.49 10.26
N ARG A 92 7.90 -0.18 11.46
CA ARG A 92 8.70 0.34 12.60
C ARG A 92 9.13 -0.73 13.59
N GLY A 93 8.61 -1.94 13.47
CA GLY A 93 8.78 -3.03 14.44
C GLY A 93 10.13 -3.75 14.40
N GLY A 94 11.04 -3.41 13.49
CA GLY A 94 12.34 -4.06 13.36
C GLY A 94 12.82 -4.18 11.92
N PRO A 95 13.75 -5.11 11.64
CA PRO A 95 14.24 -5.34 10.27
C PRO A 95 13.12 -5.70 9.31
N LEU A 96 13.26 -5.28 8.04
CA LEU A 96 12.27 -5.56 7.00
C LEU A 96 12.02 -7.07 6.87
N SER A 97 10.78 -7.47 7.09
CA SER A 97 10.35 -8.86 6.94
C SER A 97 9.04 -8.86 6.15
N ILE A 98 9.12 -9.19 4.85
CA ILE A 98 7.94 -9.36 4.00
C ILE A 98 7.65 -10.85 3.91
N THR A 99 6.56 -11.25 4.54
CA THR A 99 6.09 -12.64 4.61
C THR A 99 4.72 -12.78 3.95
N GLU A 100 4.33 -13.99 3.61
CA GLU A 100 2.99 -14.31 3.13
C GLU A 100 1.92 -13.90 4.15
N GLU A 101 2.16 -14.18 5.42
CA GLU A 101 1.26 -13.83 6.51
C GLU A 101 1.04 -12.31 6.59
N LEU A 102 2.11 -11.51 6.48
CA LEU A 102 2.03 -10.05 6.48
C LEU A 102 1.19 -9.55 5.30
N ILE A 103 1.42 -10.06 4.09
CA ILE A 103 0.67 -9.65 2.89
C ILE A 103 -0.80 -10.04 3.01
N CYS A 104 -1.09 -11.27 3.40
CA CYS A 104 -2.45 -11.75 3.62
C CYS A 104 -3.15 -10.98 4.75
N ARG A 105 -2.42 -10.59 5.81
CA ARG A 105 -2.97 -9.80 6.91
C ARG A 105 -3.31 -8.38 6.48
N LEU A 106 -2.47 -7.72 5.68
CA LEU A 106 -2.78 -6.41 5.10
C LEU A 106 -4.05 -6.46 4.27
N HIS A 107 -4.16 -7.44 3.38
CA HIS A 107 -5.36 -7.63 2.57
C HIS A 107 -6.59 -7.94 3.43
N PHE A 108 -6.47 -8.82 4.43
CA PHE A 108 -7.57 -9.14 5.35
C PHE A 108 -8.11 -7.91 6.06
N LEU A 109 -7.23 -7.09 6.65
CA LEU A 109 -7.64 -5.88 7.38
C LEU A 109 -8.37 -4.89 6.48
N PHE A 110 -7.90 -4.76 5.23
CA PHE A 110 -8.52 -3.90 4.25
C PHE A 110 -9.88 -4.45 3.78
N TYR A 111 -9.96 -5.74 3.47
CA TYR A 111 -11.05 -6.31 2.66
C TYR A 111 -12.14 -7.02 3.47
N HIS A 112 -11.87 -7.34 4.73
CA HIS A 112 -12.79 -8.12 5.58
C HIS A 112 -14.18 -7.49 5.75
N GLY A 113 -14.27 -6.17 5.81
CA GLY A 113 -15.55 -5.47 5.88
C GLY A 113 -16.35 -5.48 4.57
N ILE A 114 -15.72 -5.88 3.47
CA ILE A 114 -16.32 -5.89 2.12
C ILE A 114 -16.75 -7.32 1.77
N GLU A 115 -15.82 -8.27 1.81
CA GLU A 115 -16.05 -9.69 1.55
C GLU A 115 -15.26 -10.57 2.53
N PRO A 116 -15.86 -10.92 3.67
CA PRO A 116 -15.17 -11.66 4.75
C PRO A 116 -14.60 -13.01 4.31
N ASP A 117 -15.28 -13.69 3.38
CA ASP A 117 -14.94 -15.06 2.98
C ASP A 117 -13.68 -15.13 2.11
N THR A 118 -13.36 -14.07 1.37
CA THR A 118 -12.20 -14.00 0.48
C THR A 118 -11.07 -13.15 1.04
N ALA A 119 -11.33 -12.37 2.08
CA ALA A 119 -10.35 -11.47 2.68
C ALA A 119 -9.13 -12.22 3.23
N GLY A 120 -7.93 -11.82 2.80
CA GLY A 120 -6.67 -12.42 3.20
C GLY A 120 -6.38 -13.80 2.59
N ARG A 121 -7.17 -14.23 1.61
CA ARG A 121 -7.00 -15.52 0.93
C ARG A 121 -6.68 -15.32 -0.53
N TYR A 122 -5.82 -16.16 -1.07
CA TYR A 122 -5.55 -16.16 -2.51
C TYR A 122 -6.79 -16.54 -3.30
N ARG A 123 -6.91 -15.97 -4.49
CA ARG A 123 -8.00 -16.25 -5.41
C ARG A 123 -7.98 -17.70 -5.88
N MET A 124 -9.15 -18.24 -6.12
CA MET A 124 -9.35 -19.59 -6.64
C MET A 124 -9.75 -19.59 -8.13
N GLY A 125 -9.98 -18.41 -8.71
CA GLY A 125 -10.37 -18.24 -10.11
C GLY A 125 -9.43 -17.32 -10.87
N GLN A 126 -9.55 -17.33 -12.21
CA GLN A 126 -8.85 -16.40 -13.07
C GLN A 126 -9.42 -15.01 -12.89
N VAL A 127 -8.54 -14.00 -12.91
CA VAL A 127 -8.88 -12.58 -12.86
C VAL A 127 -8.25 -11.85 -14.04
N PHE A 128 -8.82 -10.71 -14.40
CA PHE A 128 -8.31 -9.84 -15.43
C PHE A 128 -8.14 -8.43 -14.86
N ILE A 129 -7.05 -7.76 -15.24
CA ILE A 129 -6.78 -6.40 -14.78
C ILE A 129 -7.36 -5.43 -15.80
N THR A 130 -8.30 -4.59 -15.38
CA THR A 130 -8.94 -3.61 -16.25
C THR A 130 -7.91 -2.58 -16.76
N GLY A 131 -7.95 -2.29 -18.06
CA GLY A 131 -7.09 -1.27 -18.67
C GLY A 131 -5.71 -1.76 -19.11
N THR A 132 -5.47 -3.07 -19.10
CA THR A 132 -4.23 -3.69 -19.61
C THR A 132 -4.53 -4.99 -20.35
N GLU A 133 -3.66 -5.36 -21.29
CA GLU A 133 -3.65 -6.68 -21.92
C GLU A 133 -2.90 -7.75 -21.10
N TYR A 134 -2.25 -7.34 -20.02
CA TYR A 134 -1.53 -8.27 -19.14
C TYR A 134 -2.51 -9.22 -18.45
N VAL A 135 -2.24 -10.52 -18.56
CA VAL A 135 -3.01 -11.58 -17.90
C VAL A 135 -2.20 -12.12 -16.72
N PRO A 136 -2.71 -11.99 -15.48
CA PRO A 136 -2.07 -12.58 -14.31
C PRO A 136 -1.95 -14.11 -14.41
N PRO A 137 -1.02 -14.74 -13.67
CA PRO A 137 -0.87 -16.20 -13.60
C PRO A 137 -2.19 -16.91 -13.33
N ALA A 138 -2.27 -18.19 -13.69
CA ALA A 138 -3.41 -19.05 -13.30
C ALA A 138 -3.55 -19.12 -11.77
N ALA A 139 -4.77 -19.33 -11.27
CA ALA A 139 -5.02 -19.31 -9.82
C ALA A 139 -4.21 -20.38 -9.07
N GLU A 140 -4.05 -21.55 -9.66
CA GLU A 140 -3.24 -22.66 -9.12
C GLU A 140 -1.75 -22.33 -8.99
N ASP A 141 -1.23 -21.40 -9.80
CA ASP A 141 0.18 -20.99 -9.78
C ASP A 141 0.48 -19.86 -8.79
N VAL A 142 -0.56 -19.18 -8.29
CA VAL A 142 -0.41 -18.03 -7.37
C VAL A 142 0.45 -18.36 -6.14
N PRO A 143 0.26 -19.49 -5.43
CA PRO A 143 1.08 -19.81 -4.26
C PRO A 143 2.57 -19.96 -4.61
N ALA A 144 2.90 -20.55 -5.74
CA ALA A 144 4.28 -20.73 -6.18
C ALA A 144 4.92 -19.37 -6.54
N HIS A 145 4.19 -18.51 -7.24
CA HIS A 145 4.65 -17.16 -7.57
C HIS A 145 4.85 -16.28 -6.33
N MET A 146 3.95 -16.37 -5.35
CA MET A 146 4.08 -15.65 -4.09
C MET A 146 5.27 -16.13 -3.27
N SER A 147 5.47 -17.45 -3.17
CA SER A 147 6.63 -18.03 -2.50
C SER A 147 7.95 -17.59 -3.16
N ALA A 148 8.04 -17.64 -4.47
CA ALA A 148 9.22 -17.16 -5.21
C ALA A 148 9.46 -15.67 -5.05
N PHE A 149 8.39 -14.84 -5.06
CA PHE A 149 8.48 -13.41 -4.79
C PHE A 149 9.06 -13.14 -3.41
N ILE A 150 8.50 -13.75 -2.37
CA ILE A 150 8.92 -13.56 -0.97
C ILE A 150 10.37 -14.02 -0.77
N ALA A 151 10.74 -15.17 -1.32
CA ALA A 151 12.12 -15.67 -1.25
C ALA A 151 13.14 -14.72 -1.90
N GLY A 152 12.76 -14.00 -2.95
CA GLY A 152 13.61 -13.02 -3.63
C GLY A 152 13.74 -11.67 -2.92
N VAL A 153 12.88 -11.35 -1.96
CA VAL A 153 12.86 -10.04 -1.28
C VAL A 153 14.20 -9.65 -0.66
N PRO A 154 14.91 -10.52 0.12
CA PRO A 154 16.17 -10.12 0.74
C PRO A 154 17.25 -9.76 -0.30
N GLU A 155 17.34 -10.52 -1.38
CA GLU A 155 18.31 -10.28 -2.45
C GLU A 155 18.04 -8.94 -3.15
N GLN A 156 16.78 -8.69 -3.50
CA GLN A 156 16.40 -7.45 -4.19
C GLN A 156 16.54 -6.22 -3.27
N SER A 157 16.21 -6.36 -2.00
CA SER A 157 16.41 -5.29 -1.01
C SER A 157 17.88 -4.91 -0.84
N ALA A 158 18.80 -5.87 -0.98
CA ALA A 158 20.24 -5.61 -0.90
C ALA A 158 20.83 -5.00 -2.18
N LYS A 159 20.21 -5.20 -3.34
CA LYS A 159 20.69 -4.77 -4.65
C LYS A 159 20.15 -3.42 -5.10
N LEU A 160 18.88 -3.15 -4.82
CA LEU A 160 18.17 -2.01 -5.33
C LEU A 160 18.24 -0.82 -4.37
N HIS A 161 18.20 0.38 -4.93
CA HIS A 161 17.94 1.58 -4.15
C HIS A 161 16.57 1.46 -3.45
N PRO A 162 16.36 1.97 -2.21
CA PRO A 162 15.09 1.83 -1.48
C PRO A 162 13.84 2.20 -2.28
N VAL A 163 13.90 3.25 -3.09
CA VAL A 163 12.78 3.67 -3.95
C VAL A 163 12.54 2.68 -5.10
N GLU A 164 13.60 2.16 -5.72
CA GLU A 164 13.49 1.13 -6.76
C GLU A 164 12.98 -0.18 -6.19
N PHE A 165 13.42 -0.54 -4.99
CA PHE A 165 12.94 -1.72 -4.29
C PHE A 165 11.45 -1.60 -3.93
N ALA A 166 10.98 -0.45 -3.49
CA ALA A 166 9.57 -0.19 -3.23
C ALA A 166 8.72 -0.33 -4.51
N ALA A 167 9.19 0.20 -5.62
CA ALA A 167 8.55 0.04 -6.92
C ALA A 167 8.54 -1.42 -7.39
N TYR A 168 9.64 -2.15 -7.18
CA TYR A 168 9.75 -3.58 -7.49
C TYR A 168 8.70 -4.39 -6.70
N ILE A 169 8.59 -4.17 -5.39
CA ILE A 169 7.60 -4.88 -4.54
C ILE A 169 6.18 -4.60 -5.03
N HIS A 170 5.86 -3.32 -5.26
CA HIS A 170 4.54 -2.93 -5.76
C HIS A 170 4.23 -3.65 -7.08
N ARG A 171 5.14 -3.56 -8.06
CA ARG A 171 4.99 -4.16 -9.38
C ARG A 171 4.81 -5.67 -9.30
N ARG A 172 5.66 -6.36 -8.52
CA ARG A 172 5.59 -7.82 -8.40
C ARG A 172 4.27 -8.32 -7.82
N LEU A 173 3.75 -7.65 -6.78
CA LEU A 173 2.46 -8.03 -6.21
C LEU A 173 1.31 -7.79 -7.19
N VAL A 174 1.34 -6.67 -7.92
CA VAL A 174 0.33 -6.37 -8.95
C VAL A 174 0.41 -7.36 -10.11
N ASP A 175 1.60 -7.77 -10.56
CA ASP A 175 1.78 -8.74 -11.63
C ASP A 175 1.25 -10.14 -11.23
N ILE A 176 1.51 -10.59 -10.00
CA ILE A 176 0.99 -11.88 -9.50
C ILE A 176 -0.53 -11.83 -9.30
N HIS A 177 -1.02 -10.68 -8.84
CA HIS A 177 -2.45 -10.45 -8.58
C HIS A 177 -3.08 -11.53 -7.70
N PRO A 178 -2.56 -11.74 -6.47
CA PRO A 178 -2.88 -12.93 -5.69
C PRO A 178 -4.31 -12.97 -5.15
N PHE A 179 -5.00 -11.84 -5.05
CA PHE A 179 -6.34 -11.76 -4.46
C PHE A 179 -7.42 -11.54 -5.53
N GLN A 180 -8.67 -11.81 -5.16
CA GLN A 180 -9.81 -11.61 -6.05
C GLN A 180 -10.01 -10.12 -6.40
N ASP A 181 -9.81 -9.22 -5.44
CA ASP A 181 -9.82 -7.76 -5.56
C ASP A 181 -8.85 -7.16 -4.53
N GLY A 182 -8.62 -5.85 -4.53
CA GLY A 182 -7.78 -5.17 -3.52
C GLY A 182 -6.26 -5.32 -3.71
N ASN A 183 -5.80 -5.92 -4.81
CA ASN A 183 -4.37 -6.12 -5.08
C ASN A 183 -3.59 -4.80 -5.16
N GLY A 184 -4.11 -3.80 -5.87
CA GLY A 184 -3.49 -2.49 -6.00
C GLY A 184 -3.33 -1.78 -4.65
N ARG A 185 -4.36 -1.80 -3.81
CA ARG A 185 -4.35 -1.21 -2.47
C ARG A 185 -3.34 -1.91 -1.55
N THR A 186 -3.34 -3.25 -1.56
CA THR A 186 -2.36 -4.05 -0.80
C THR A 186 -0.92 -3.80 -1.29
N ALA A 187 -0.71 -3.70 -2.59
CA ALA A 187 0.59 -3.41 -3.17
C ALA A 187 1.12 -2.02 -2.76
N ARG A 188 0.26 -1.00 -2.72
CA ARG A 188 0.63 0.35 -2.27
C ARG A 188 0.94 0.39 -0.77
N LEU A 189 0.23 -0.37 0.05
CA LEU A 189 0.57 -0.53 1.48
C LEU A 189 1.93 -1.22 1.65
N LEU A 190 2.20 -2.29 0.92
CA LEU A 190 3.47 -3.02 0.99
C LEU A 190 4.65 -2.18 0.48
N MET A 191 4.45 -1.39 -0.57
CA MET A 191 5.40 -0.40 -1.06
C MET A 191 5.77 0.61 0.05
N ASN A 192 4.77 1.18 0.71
CA ASN A 192 4.98 2.14 1.79
C ASN A 192 5.62 1.50 3.03
N LEU A 193 5.28 0.26 3.36
CA LEU A 193 5.97 -0.51 4.40
C LEU A 193 7.47 -0.56 4.13
N SER A 194 7.87 -0.89 2.91
CA SER A 194 9.29 -0.99 2.56
C SER A 194 10.01 0.36 2.61
N LEU A 195 9.36 1.45 2.16
CA LEU A 195 9.91 2.79 2.23
C LEU A 195 10.14 3.25 3.66
N VAL A 196 9.12 3.14 4.52
CA VAL A 196 9.19 3.55 5.92
C VAL A 196 10.22 2.74 6.69
N ASN A 197 10.27 1.43 6.50
CA ASN A 197 11.26 0.56 7.16
C ASN A 197 12.69 0.95 6.80
N GLN A 198 12.94 1.40 5.57
CA GLN A 198 14.25 1.87 5.11
C GLN A 198 14.50 3.36 5.42
N GLY A 199 13.63 4.00 6.21
CA GLY A 199 13.78 5.38 6.67
C GLY A 199 13.40 6.45 5.64
N TYR A 200 12.63 6.09 4.62
CA TYR A 200 12.05 7.02 3.64
C TYR A 200 10.66 7.48 4.08
N CYS A 201 10.18 8.55 3.45
CA CYS A 201 8.83 9.07 3.69
C CYS A 201 7.78 8.18 3.04
N LEU A 202 6.57 8.21 3.60
CA LEU A 202 5.37 7.66 2.96
C LEU A 202 5.08 8.35 1.63
N VAL A 203 4.58 7.60 0.67
CA VAL A 203 4.20 8.07 -0.67
C VAL A 203 2.72 7.83 -0.89
N SER A 204 2.00 8.89 -1.25
CA SER A 204 0.63 8.85 -1.73
C SER A 204 0.62 9.12 -3.22
N ILE A 205 0.12 8.19 -4.02
CA ILE A 205 0.01 8.35 -5.47
C ILE A 205 -1.27 9.14 -5.78
N PRO A 206 -1.17 10.34 -6.37
CA PRO A 206 -2.36 11.13 -6.68
C PRO A 206 -3.28 10.42 -7.68
N PRO A 207 -4.62 10.45 -7.51
CA PRO A 207 -5.55 9.80 -8.43
C PRO A 207 -5.43 10.25 -9.89
N VAL A 208 -4.99 11.49 -10.12
CA VAL A 208 -4.76 12.04 -11.47
C VAL A 208 -3.68 11.31 -12.26
N LEU A 209 -2.78 10.59 -11.58
CA LEU A 209 -1.70 9.82 -12.21
C LEU A 209 -2.11 8.38 -12.57
N ARG A 210 -3.40 8.04 -12.49
CA ARG A 210 -3.88 6.68 -12.78
C ARG A 210 -3.53 6.20 -14.19
N HIS A 211 -3.37 7.12 -15.12
CA HIS A 211 -3.17 6.85 -16.55
C HIS A 211 -1.75 7.14 -17.04
N GLU A 212 -0.84 7.47 -16.14
CA GLU A 212 0.59 7.65 -16.41
C GLU A 212 1.41 6.41 -15.99
#